data_73675746d6f05583dbfe1552532e64d9
#
_entry.id   73675746d6f05583dbfe1552532e64d9
#
_cell.length_a   1.000
_cell.length_b   1.000
_cell.length_c   1.000
_cell.angle_alpha   90.00
_cell.angle_beta   90.00
_cell.angle_gamma   90.00
#
_symmetry.space_group_name_H-M   'P 1'
#
loop_
_entity.id
_entity.type
_entity.pdbx_description
1 polymer ?
#
loop_
_entity_poly.entity_id
_entity_poly.type
_entity_poly.pdbx_seq_one_letter_code
_entity_poly.pdbx_strand_id
1 'polypeptide(L)'
;MQLSKNKKHQYLFFFIFTICLIFNGGNSNILIQTNFILMSGLFIFCLKDKNYNLHFNNFYNRNKTPISFYLLFLTFLFFQILPLPIEFLKFFSPEKYKYIIDLKTDSTYSTITLSPSNSYFQILNFISLIILVFILKMIFYTKRHKNRFYLFLSLLGFVTSLFAVIVYLNGNPDFFIFKNSYYKTAATGFFINRTVFAVFLLFSLIASLELLKNIETQQFSKKKDNFFFKIYVRLFVIFITIGIIASFSRIGNFLLLITIFFYFINELFFSKNKSKSFRNIILLIIFFDIFIMGFYFGANELIDRFSLLKEEFSQITAINTNLSRAQIFKFGLNQFYNFFLFGYGPGSFETLFQINFKDSGNAYANHAHSDITEFFGEFGLIGMTLLISSILKLFYNKIFYNFNNYLLIVCLIIILIFDFSLHIPIIQFLFVIYFS
;
A
#
# COMPACT_ATOMS: atom_id res chain seq x y z
N MET A 1 -6.82 -11.11 34.91
CA MET A 1 -7.40 -9.83 34.51
C MET A 1 -6.57 -9.06 33.47
N GLN A 2 -5.25 -9.03 33.51
CA GLN A 2 -4.37 -8.35 32.51
C GLN A 2 -4.46 -8.96 31.09
N LEU A 3 -4.57 -10.28 30.94
CA LEU A 3 -4.70 -10.95 29.63
C LEU A 3 -5.99 -10.56 28.87
N SER A 4 -7.04 -10.15 29.56
CA SER A 4 -8.30 -9.71 28.93
C SER A 4 -8.21 -8.28 28.39
N LYS A 5 -7.47 -7.39 29.05
CA LYS A 5 -7.26 -6.00 28.60
C LYS A 5 -6.47 -5.93 27.30
N ASN A 6 -5.37 -6.69 27.19
CA ASN A 6 -4.53 -6.71 25.98
C ASN A 6 -5.30 -7.18 24.73
N LYS A 7 -6.30 -8.06 24.90
CA LYS A 7 -7.14 -8.50 23.79
C LYS A 7 -8.05 -7.39 23.28
N LYS A 8 -8.57 -6.51 24.16
CA LYS A 8 -9.47 -5.42 23.75
C LYS A 8 -8.81 -4.44 22.78
N HIS A 9 -7.57 -4.03 23.06
CA HIS A 9 -6.81 -3.11 22.19
C HIS A 9 -6.52 -3.74 20.81
N GLN A 10 -6.19 -5.05 20.77
CA GLN A 10 -6.01 -5.78 19.51
C GLN A 10 -7.30 -5.83 18.68
N TYR A 11 -8.43 -6.15 19.31
CA TYR A 11 -9.72 -6.20 18.62
C TYR A 11 -10.16 -4.81 18.13
N LEU A 12 -9.90 -3.77 18.90
CA LEU A 12 -10.19 -2.41 18.47
C LEU A 12 -9.33 -2.01 17.26
N PHE A 13 -8.05 -2.37 17.28
CA PHE A 13 -7.17 -2.18 16.12
C PHE A 13 -7.68 -2.95 14.89
N PHE A 14 -8.07 -4.21 15.05
CA PHE A 14 -8.64 -5.01 13.96
C PHE A 14 -9.93 -4.41 13.40
N PHE A 15 -10.77 -3.87 14.25
CA PHE A 15 -12.00 -3.20 13.85
C PHE A 15 -11.71 -1.95 13.01
N ILE A 16 -10.80 -1.09 13.46
CA ILE A 16 -10.38 0.12 12.71
C ILE A 16 -9.81 -0.27 11.35
N PHE A 17 -8.94 -1.29 11.32
CA PHE A 17 -8.35 -1.79 10.07
C PHE A 17 -9.41 -2.34 9.11
N THR A 18 -10.42 -3.05 9.62
CA THR A 18 -11.53 -3.57 8.81
C THR A 18 -12.38 -2.44 8.23
N ILE A 19 -12.68 -1.39 9.01
CA ILE A 19 -13.39 -0.21 8.50
C ILE A 19 -12.60 0.44 7.36
N CYS A 20 -11.30 0.66 7.55
CA CYS A 20 -10.44 1.21 6.52
C CYS A 20 -10.48 0.37 5.24
N LEU A 21 -10.46 -0.96 5.36
CA LEU A 21 -10.53 -1.88 4.23
C LEU A 21 -11.87 -1.77 3.47
N ILE A 22 -12.99 -1.86 4.18
CA ILE A 22 -14.33 -1.89 3.57
C ILE A 22 -14.60 -0.62 2.77
N PHE A 23 -14.11 0.50 3.21
CA PHE A 23 -14.28 1.78 2.54
C PHE A 23 -13.08 2.11 1.62
N ASN A 24 -12.90 1.31 0.56
CA ASN A 24 -11.89 1.53 -0.49
C ASN A 24 -10.46 1.73 0.05
N GLY A 25 -10.08 1.01 1.09
CA GLY A 25 -8.75 1.13 1.70
C GLY A 25 -8.45 2.49 2.34
N GLY A 26 -9.49 3.28 2.64
CA GLY A 26 -9.35 4.61 3.23
C GLY A 26 -9.03 5.73 2.21
N ASN A 27 -9.22 5.48 0.92
CA ASN A 27 -8.87 6.40 -0.16
C ASN A 27 -9.96 7.46 -0.44
N SER A 28 -10.31 8.23 0.57
CA SER A 28 -11.09 9.47 0.41
C SER A 28 -10.78 10.43 1.54
N ASN A 29 -10.97 11.73 1.30
CA ASN A 29 -10.65 12.77 2.28
C ASN A 29 -11.35 12.55 3.63
N ILE A 30 -12.63 12.17 3.60
CA ILE A 30 -13.42 11.85 4.80
C ILE A 30 -12.83 10.62 5.53
N LEU A 31 -12.44 9.60 4.78
CA LEU A 31 -11.90 8.37 5.37
C LEU A 31 -10.49 8.55 5.93
N ILE A 32 -9.67 9.38 5.32
CA ILE A 32 -8.37 9.77 5.85
C ILE A 32 -8.54 10.46 7.21
N GLN A 33 -9.50 11.40 7.31
CA GLN A 33 -9.81 12.06 8.59
C GLN A 33 -10.33 11.07 9.63
N THR A 34 -11.28 10.20 9.26
CA THR A 34 -11.83 9.20 10.19
C THR A 34 -10.74 8.22 10.65
N ASN A 35 -9.86 7.76 9.77
CA ASN A 35 -8.73 6.91 10.13
C ASN A 35 -7.78 7.63 11.10
N PHE A 36 -7.47 8.90 10.85
CA PHE A 36 -6.63 9.69 11.75
C PHE A 36 -7.25 9.82 13.14
N ILE A 37 -8.55 10.13 13.24
CA ILE A 37 -9.27 10.25 14.52
C ILE A 37 -9.29 8.92 15.27
N LEU A 38 -9.63 7.81 14.58
CA LEU A 38 -9.72 6.48 15.17
C LEU A 38 -8.35 5.96 15.63
N MET A 39 -7.29 6.14 14.83
CA MET A 39 -5.91 5.77 15.20
C MET A 39 -5.40 6.61 16.35
N SER A 40 -5.65 7.91 16.35
CA SER A 40 -5.28 8.82 17.46
C SER A 40 -6.01 8.46 18.75
N GLY A 41 -7.30 8.16 18.67
CA GLY A 41 -8.09 7.69 19.80
C GLY A 41 -7.58 6.38 20.38
N LEU A 42 -7.24 5.41 19.53
CA LEU A 42 -6.64 4.15 19.95
C LEU A 42 -5.27 4.37 20.59
N PHE A 43 -4.44 5.24 20.04
CA PHE A 43 -3.12 5.56 20.59
C PHE A 43 -3.25 6.15 22.00
N ILE A 44 -4.12 7.16 22.19
CA ILE A 44 -4.38 7.76 23.51
C ILE A 44 -4.91 6.69 24.49
N PHE A 45 -5.78 5.79 24.02
CA PHE A 45 -6.30 4.70 24.85
C PHE A 45 -5.20 3.73 25.26
N CYS A 46 -4.25 3.41 24.36
CA CYS A 46 -3.09 2.59 24.69
C CYS A 46 -2.14 3.27 25.70
N LEU A 47 -1.93 4.58 25.61
CA LEU A 47 -1.05 5.33 26.52
C LEU A 47 -1.54 5.30 27.98
N LYS A 48 -2.84 5.13 28.22
CA LYS A 48 -3.41 4.99 29.58
C LYS A 48 -3.00 3.68 30.26
N ASP A 49 -2.54 2.67 29.52
CA ASP A 49 -2.04 1.41 30.08
C ASP A 49 -0.52 1.53 30.37
N LYS A 50 -0.13 1.36 31.64
CA LYS A 50 1.26 1.49 32.09
C LYS A 50 2.24 0.62 31.30
N ASN A 51 1.85 -0.63 30.96
CA ASN A 51 2.71 -1.55 30.23
C ASN A 51 2.96 -1.07 28.79
N TYR A 52 1.91 -0.61 28.11
CA TYR A 52 2.04 -0.08 26.76
C TYR A 52 2.84 1.22 26.74
N ASN A 53 2.66 2.08 27.74
CA ASN A 53 3.43 3.31 27.86
C ASN A 53 4.92 3.02 28.06
N LEU A 54 5.29 1.99 28.81
CA LEU A 54 6.69 1.54 28.94
C LEU A 54 7.26 1.07 27.60
N HIS A 55 6.50 0.29 26.83
CA HIS A 55 6.94 -0.15 25.50
C HIS A 55 7.10 1.02 24.53
N PHE A 56 6.19 2.00 24.58
CA PHE A 56 6.29 3.23 23.80
C PHE A 56 7.55 4.02 24.16
N ASN A 57 7.78 4.30 25.45
CA ASN A 57 8.93 5.07 25.91
C ASN A 57 10.26 4.39 25.55
N ASN A 58 10.34 3.07 25.70
CA ASN A 58 11.51 2.30 25.31
C ASN A 58 11.76 2.37 23.81
N PHE A 59 10.73 2.27 22.99
CA PHE A 59 10.84 2.39 21.55
C PHE A 59 11.24 3.80 21.12
N TYR A 60 10.58 4.82 21.65
CA TYR A 60 10.86 6.23 21.39
C TYR A 60 12.31 6.59 21.74
N ASN A 61 12.77 6.22 22.94
CA ASN A 61 14.12 6.52 23.38
C ASN A 61 15.22 5.86 22.54
N ARG A 62 14.95 4.67 21.99
CA ARG A 62 15.90 3.95 21.10
C ARG A 62 15.89 4.49 19.66
N ASN A 63 14.83 5.15 19.24
CA ASN A 63 14.63 5.57 17.84
C ASN A 63 14.40 7.08 17.71
N LYS A 64 15.00 7.89 18.59
CA LYS A 64 14.86 9.36 18.55
C LYS A 64 15.25 9.95 17.19
N THR A 65 16.40 9.52 16.64
CA THR A 65 16.90 10.03 15.36
C THR A 65 15.97 9.77 14.16
N PRO A 66 15.51 8.53 13.88
CA PRO A 66 14.58 8.33 12.77
C PRO A 66 13.23 9.02 12.99
N ILE A 67 12.76 9.09 14.24
CA ILE A 67 11.53 9.83 14.56
C ILE A 67 11.73 11.34 14.30
N SER A 68 12.89 11.91 14.64
CA SER A 68 13.20 13.32 14.34
C SER A 68 13.20 13.59 12.83
N PHE A 69 13.79 12.71 12.01
CA PHE A 69 13.74 12.88 10.55
C PHE A 69 12.31 12.82 10.02
N TYR A 70 11.46 11.94 10.59
CA TYR A 70 10.07 11.90 10.21
C TYR A 70 9.29 13.15 10.62
N LEU A 71 9.55 13.67 11.80
CA LEU A 71 8.95 14.93 12.25
C LEU A 71 9.42 16.12 11.40
N LEU A 72 10.69 16.16 11.00
CA LEU A 72 11.18 17.16 10.04
C LEU A 72 10.50 17.02 8.67
N PHE A 73 10.25 15.79 8.21
CA PHE A 73 9.45 15.56 7.01
C PHE A 73 8.03 16.12 7.16
N LEU A 74 7.35 15.85 8.27
CA LEU A 74 6.02 16.42 8.52
C LEU A 74 6.03 17.95 8.58
N THR A 75 7.01 18.56 9.25
CA THR A 75 7.14 20.04 9.28
C THR A 75 7.40 20.60 7.89
N PHE A 76 8.16 19.90 7.06
CA PHE A 76 8.37 20.27 5.65
C PHE A 76 7.06 20.22 4.85
N LEU A 77 6.22 19.18 5.03
CA LEU A 77 4.92 19.11 4.38
C LEU A 77 3.98 20.24 4.84
N PHE A 78 4.00 20.57 6.13
CA PHE A 78 3.27 21.74 6.64
C PHE A 78 3.78 23.06 6.02
N PHE A 79 5.08 23.20 5.84
CA PHE A 79 5.67 24.36 5.18
C PHE A 79 5.15 24.52 3.74
N GLN A 80 4.95 23.43 2.99
CA GLN A 80 4.40 23.49 1.64
C GLN A 80 2.95 24.05 1.60
N ILE A 81 2.18 23.96 2.68
CA ILE A 81 0.79 24.48 2.76
C ILE A 81 0.73 25.92 3.26
N LEU A 82 1.78 26.42 3.88
CA LEU A 82 1.77 27.77 4.43
C LEU A 82 1.60 28.82 3.31
N PRO A 83 0.71 29.80 3.50
CA PRO A 83 0.58 30.91 2.57
C PRO A 83 1.82 31.80 2.68
N LEU A 84 2.59 31.86 1.60
CA LEU A 84 3.79 32.67 1.46
C LEU A 84 3.50 33.87 0.55
N PRO A 85 4.16 35.04 0.77
CA PRO A 85 4.16 36.11 -0.21
C PRO A 85 4.60 35.61 -1.58
N ILE A 86 3.96 36.07 -2.64
CA ILE A 86 4.20 35.56 -4.01
C ILE A 86 5.67 35.69 -4.42
N GLU A 87 6.37 36.71 -3.96
CA GLU A 87 7.78 36.89 -4.26
C GLU A 87 8.66 35.72 -3.79
N PHE A 88 8.33 35.10 -2.66
CA PHE A 88 9.02 33.92 -2.15
C PHE A 88 8.77 32.67 -3.01
N LEU A 89 7.61 32.59 -3.68
CA LEU A 89 7.33 31.48 -4.59
C LEU A 89 8.25 31.46 -5.81
N LYS A 90 8.77 32.61 -6.22
CA LYS A 90 9.77 32.68 -7.28
C LYS A 90 11.00 31.80 -6.96
N PHE A 91 11.32 31.66 -5.67
CA PHE A 91 12.45 30.83 -5.22
C PHE A 91 12.02 29.39 -4.90
N PHE A 92 10.91 29.22 -4.15
CA PHE A 92 10.51 27.89 -3.67
C PHE A 92 9.75 27.06 -4.72
N SER A 93 8.99 27.68 -5.61
CA SER A 93 8.18 27.01 -6.63
C SER A 93 8.05 27.90 -7.89
N PRO A 94 9.14 28.02 -8.69
CA PRO A 94 9.18 28.90 -9.87
C PRO A 94 8.06 28.62 -10.89
N GLU A 95 7.74 27.35 -11.10
CA GLU A 95 6.68 26.98 -12.05
C GLU A 95 5.28 27.41 -11.55
N LYS A 96 4.98 27.24 -10.26
CA LYS A 96 3.72 27.77 -9.72
C LYS A 96 3.67 29.29 -9.80
N TYR A 97 4.79 29.96 -9.57
CA TYR A 97 4.87 31.41 -9.76
C TYR A 97 4.50 31.83 -11.19
N LYS A 98 4.99 31.11 -12.22
CA LYS A 98 4.59 31.33 -13.61
C LYS A 98 3.08 31.13 -13.80
N TYR A 99 2.51 30.04 -13.28
CA TYR A 99 1.05 29.81 -13.38
C TYR A 99 0.21 30.96 -12.79
N ILE A 100 0.65 31.55 -11.65
CA ILE A 100 -0.05 32.67 -11.02
C ILE A 100 0.01 33.92 -11.92
N ILE A 101 1.17 34.20 -12.52
CA ILE A 101 1.34 35.35 -13.46
C ILE A 101 0.50 35.14 -14.70
N ASP A 102 0.52 33.97 -15.31
CA ASP A 102 -0.21 33.65 -16.53
C ASP A 102 -1.73 33.76 -16.32
N LEU A 103 -2.22 33.40 -15.13
CA LEU A 103 -3.63 33.52 -14.72
C LEU A 103 -4.02 34.94 -14.33
N LYS A 104 -3.07 35.91 -14.25
CA LYS A 104 -3.32 37.29 -13.84
C LYS A 104 -4.12 37.41 -12.53
N THR A 105 -3.82 36.56 -11.55
CA THR A 105 -4.51 36.58 -10.25
C THR A 105 -3.90 37.68 -9.37
N ASP A 106 -4.76 38.54 -8.78
CA ASP A 106 -4.35 39.62 -7.86
C ASP A 106 -4.02 39.14 -6.45
N SER A 107 -3.70 37.86 -6.28
CA SER A 107 -3.39 37.29 -4.96
C SER A 107 -2.03 37.74 -4.48
N THR A 108 -1.94 38.24 -3.25
CA THR A 108 -0.67 38.66 -2.62
C THR A 108 0.05 37.49 -1.93
N TYR A 109 -0.66 36.43 -1.61
CA TYR A 109 -0.14 35.22 -0.93
C TYR A 109 -0.57 33.96 -1.67
N SER A 110 0.30 32.97 -1.70
CA SER A 110 -0.04 31.61 -2.20
C SER A 110 0.85 30.56 -1.54
N THR A 111 0.46 29.29 -1.65
CA THR A 111 1.18 28.14 -1.07
C THR A 111 2.18 27.56 -2.06
N ILE A 112 3.15 26.77 -1.60
CA ILE A 112 4.04 25.98 -2.49
C ILE A 112 3.20 24.89 -3.19
N THR A 113 2.34 24.19 -2.42
CA THR A 113 1.47 23.13 -2.97
C THR A 113 0.46 23.69 -3.97
N LEU A 114 0.18 22.91 -5.04
CA LEU A 114 -0.85 23.25 -6.03
C LEU A 114 -2.28 22.98 -5.51
N SER A 115 -2.44 22.03 -4.59
CA SER A 115 -3.74 21.69 -3.99
C SER A 115 -3.65 21.66 -2.45
N PRO A 116 -3.81 22.80 -1.76
CA PRO A 116 -3.69 22.88 -0.30
C PRO A 116 -4.64 21.95 0.46
N SER A 117 -5.87 21.79 -0.04
CA SER A 117 -6.87 20.90 0.58
C SER A 117 -6.45 19.44 0.55
N ASN A 118 -6.02 18.93 -0.60
CA ASN A 118 -5.56 17.54 -0.73
C ASN A 118 -4.27 17.31 0.08
N SER A 119 -3.37 18.29 0.06
CA SER A 119 -2.13 18.23 0.84
C SER A 119 -2.40 18.13 2.34
N TYR A 120 -3.39 18.85 2.85
CA TYR A 120 -3.80 18.74 4.26
C TYR A 120 -4.25 17.31 4.62
N PHE A 121 -5.07 16.66 3.80
CA PHE A 121 -5.50 15.28 4.03
C PHE A 121 -4.33 14.29 3.96
N GLN A 122 -3.41 14.47 3.01
CA GLN A 122 -2.22 13.62 2.93
C GLN A 122 -1.30 13.79 4.15
N ILE A 123 -1.16 14.98 4.71
CA ILE A 123 -0.43 15.19 5.97
C ILE A 123 -1.10 14.42 7.12
N LEU A 124 -2.43 14.44 7.24
CA LEU A 124 -3.15 13.64 8.25
C LEU A 124 -2.87 12.14 8.08
N ASN A 125 -2.79 11.66 6.83
CA ASN A 125 -2.44 10.29 6.55
C ASN A 125 -1.01 9.96 7.02
N PHE A 126 -0.02 10.82 6.73
CA PHE A 126 1.37 10.63 7.21
C PHE A 126 1.46 10.69 8.73
N ILE A 127 0.70 11.54 9.41
CA ILE A 127 0.60 11.54 10.87
C ILE A 127 0.02 10.20 11.35
N SER A 128 -0.99 9.66 10.69
CA SER A 128 -1.58 8.36 11.02
C SER A 128 -0.56 7.23 10.90
N LEU A 129 0.37 7.28 9.95
CA LEU A 129 1.42 6.26 9.78
C LEU A 129 2.39 6.22 10.96
N ILE A 130 2.84 7.36 11.48
CA ILE A 130 3.73 7.36 12.65
C ILE A 130 2.99 6.92 13.92
N ILE A 131 1.74 7.31 14.08
CA ILE A 131 0.87 6.83 15.16
C ILE A 131 0.70 5.32 15.06
N LEU A 132 0.50 4.78 13.86
CA LEU A 132 0.42 3.33 13.62
C LEU A 132 1.71 2.62 14.06
N VAL A 133 2.90 3.14 13.72
CA VAL A 133 4.16 2.57 14.20
C VAL A 133 4.18 2.46 15.72
N PHE A 134 3.75 3.50 16.43
CA PHE A 134 3.71 3.48 17.89
C PHE A 134 2.70 2.45 18.42
N ILE A 135 1.49 2.39 17.88
CA ILE A 135 0.46 1.41 18.25
C ILE A 135 0.99 -0.01 18.05
N LEU A 136 1.67 -0.30 16.94
CA LEU A 136 2.21 -1.63 16.64
C LEU A 136 3.26 -2.06 17.66
N LYS A 137 4.14 -1.14 18.08
CA LYS A 137 5.16 -1.42 19.10
C LYS A 137 4.57 -1.63 20.49
N MET A 138 3.43 -1.01 20.78
CA MET A 138 2.70 -1.17 22.03
C MET A 138 1.91 -2.49 22.07
N ILE A 139 1.17 -2.81 21.01
CA ILE A 139 0.19 -3.91 21.00
C ILE A 139 0.79 -5.24 20.52
N PHE A 140 1.67 -5.22 19.48
CA PHE A 140 2.17 -6.43 18.80
C PHE A 140 3.65 -6.76 19.13
N TYR A 141 4.08 -6.54 20.36
CA TYR A 141 5.45 -6.77 20.81
C TYR A 141 5.85 -8.24 20.95
N THR A 142 4.88 -9.20 21.06
CA THR A 142 5.17 -10.63 21.18
C THR A 142 4.89 -11.39 19.88
N LYS A 143 5.61 -12.52 19.65
CA LYS A 143 5.36 -13.44 18.52
C LYS A 143 3.91 -13.94 18.48
N ARG A 144 3.29 -14.18 19.64
CA ARG A 144 1.89 -14.62 19.76
C ARG A 144 0.92 -13.54 19.24
N HIS A 145 1.19 -12.27 19.53
CA HIS A 145 0.36 -11.15 19.05
C HIS A 145 0.52 -10.96 17.54
N LYS A 146 1.72 -11.12 17.00
CA LYS A 146 1.97 -11.09 15.54
C LYS A 146 1.22 -12.22 14.82
N ASN A 147 1.25 -13.44 15.35
CA ASN A 147 0.50 -14.55 14.76
C ASN A 147 -1.02 -14.31 14.77
N ARG A 148 -1.57 -13.62 15.78
CA ARG A 148 -2.98 -13.21 15.77
C ARG A 148 -3.28 -12.18 14.67
N PHE A 149 -2.36 -11.26 14.44
CA PHE A 149 -2.50 -10.31 13.32
C PHE A 149 -2.45 -11.04 11.98
N TYR A 150 -1.51 -11.97 11.79
CA TYR A 150 -1.45 -12.77 10.57
C TYR A 150 -2.74 -13.59 10.34
N LEU A 151 -3.29 -14.18 11.40
CA LEU A 151 -4.57 -14.88 11.31
C LEU A 151 -5.71 -13.94 10.91
N PHE A 152 -5.78 -12.77 11.54
CA PHE A 152 -6.77 -11.76 11.21
C PHE A 152 -6.65 -11.31 9.75
N LEU A 153 -5.45 -10.99 9.27
CA LEU A 153 -5.22 -10.57 7.91
C LEU A 153 -5.51 -11.68 6.89
N SER A 154 -5.15 -12.92 7.20
CA SER A 154 -5.48 -14.09 6.37
C SER A 154 -6.99 -14.29 6.24
N LEU A 155 -7.74 -14.15 7.34
CA LEU A 155 -9.20 -14.25 7.34
C LEU A 155 -9.83 -13.10 6.54
N LEU A 156 -9.35 -11.87 6.72
CA LEU A 156 -9.81 -10.73 5.91
C LEU A 156 -9.53 -10.94 4.42
N GLY A 157 -8.31 -11.41 4.07
CA GLY A 157 -7.97 -11.73 2.69
C GLY A 157 -8.88 -12.80 2.10
N PHE A 158 -9.19 -13.84 2.86
CA PHE A 158 -10.13 -14.89 2.45
C PHE A 158 -11.54 -14.32 2.20
N VAL A 159 -12.09 -13.57 3.16
CA VAL A 159 -13.44 -12.98 3.04
C VAL A 159 -13.52 -12.01 1.87
N THR A 160 -12.52 -11.12 1.72
CA THR A 160 -12.48 -10.14 0.62
C THR A 160 -12.30 -10.81 -0.73
N SER A 161 -11.51 -11.87 -0.81
CA SER A 161 -11.35 -12.66 -2.03
C SER A 161 -12.64 -13.37 -2.42
N LEU A 162 -13.31 -14.06 -1.49
CA LEU A 162 -14.61 -14.69 -1.74
C LEU A 162 -15.64 -13.68 -2.22
N PHE A 163 -15.77 -12.56 -1.51
CA PHE A 163 -16.69 -11.49 -1.89
C PHE A 163 -16.40 -11.00 -3.31
N ALA A 164 -15.12 -10.70 -3.62
CA ALA A 164 -14.71 -10.19 -4.91
C ALA A 164 -15.01 -11.17 -6.05
N VAL A 165 -14.73 -12.46 -5.86
CA VAL A 165 -14.99 -13.50 -6.88
C VAL A 165 -16.48 -13.68 -7.11
N ILE A 166 -17.30 -13.73 -6.04
CA ILE A 166 -18.76 -13.84 -6.16
C ILE A 166 -19.34 -12.64 -6.91
N VAL A 167 -18.92 -11.42 -6.57
CA VAL A 167 -19.40 -10.19 -7.23
C VAL A 167 -18.97 -10.19 -8.70
N TYR A 168 -17.74 -10.59 -8.99
CA TYR A 168 -17.24 -10.70 -10.37
C TYR A 168 -18.03 -11.71 -11.20
N LEU A 169 -18.32 -12.91 -10.68
CA LEU A 169 -19.10 -13.94 -11.37
C LEU A 169 -20.55 -13.49 -11.63
N ASN A 170 -21.08 -12.58 -10.82
CA ASN A 170 -22.41 -11.97 -11.02
C ASN A 170 -22.37 -10.73 -11.96
N GLY A 171 -21.27 -10.48 -12.68
CA GLY A 171 -21.13 -9.38 -13.63
C GLY A 171 -20.85 -8.01 -12.99
N ASN A 172 -20.29 -7.98 -11.79
CA ASN A 172 -19.97 -6.76 -11.04
C ASN A 172 -21.15 -5.78 -10.94
N PRO A 173 -22.30 -6.17 -10.36
CA PRO A 173 -23.41 -5.27 -10.15
C PRO A 173 -23.03 -4.14 -9.20
N ASP A 174 -23.63 -2.97 -9.38
CA ASP A 174 -23.49 -1.87 -8.43
C ASP A 174 -24.15 -2.25 -7.10
N PHE A 175 -23.36 -2.27 -6.04
CA PHE A 175 -23.83 -2.64 -4.70
C PHE A 175 -23.90 -1.39 -3.82
N PHE A 176 -24.90 -1.31 -2.95
CA PHE A 176 -25.35 -0.19 -2.12
C PHE A 176 -24.30 0.84 -1.65
N ILE A 177 -23.10 0.41 -1.23
CA ILE A 177 -21.99 1.27 -0.79
C ILE A 177 -20.86 1.29 -1.84
N PHE A 178 -20.82 0.29 -2.70
CA PHE A 178 -19.78 0.04 -3.67
C PHE A 178 -20.31 0.34 -5.06
N LYS A 179 -20.30 1.61 -5.47
CA LYS A 179 -20.49 1.98 -6.87
C LYS A 179 -19.28 1.45 -7.62
N ASN A 180 -19.46 0.29 -8.21
CA ASN A 180 -18.41 -0.36 -8.97
C ASN A 180 -18.30 0.29 -10.34
N SER A 181 -17.33 0.77 -10.48
CA SER A 181 -16.03 0.61 -11.02
C SER A 181 -16.01 0.44 -12.53
N TYR A 182 -15.09 1.13 -13.11
CA TYR A 182 -14.62 1.00 -14.49
C TYR A 182 -14.28 -0.47 -14.87
N TYR A 183 -14.06 -1.36 -13.93
CA TYR A 183 -13.60 -2.74 -14.15
C TYR A 183 -14.73 -3.76 -14.06
N LYS A 184 -15.63 -3.80 -15.05
CA LYS A 184 -16.68 -4.83 -15.08
C LYS A 184 -16.16 -6.24 -15.36
N THR A 185 -14.96 -6.35 -15.94
CA THR A 185 -14.33 -7.62 -16.34
C THR A 185 -13.26 -8.12 -15.38
N ALA A 186 -13.21 -7.63 -14.14
CA ALA A 186 -12.19 -8.03 -13.16
C ALA A 186 -12.73 -7.97 -11.73
N ALA A 187 -12.22 -8.82 -10.85
CA ALA A 187 -12.52 -8.78 -9.43
C ALA A 187 -11.77 -7.63 -8.77
N THR A 188 -12.47 -6.79 -8.01
CA THR A 188 -11.90 -5.63 -7.31
C THR A 188 -12.21 -5.62 -5.80
N GLY A 189 -13.15 -6.45 -5.34
CA GLY A 189 -13.56 -6.52 -3.94
C GLY A 189 -14.09 -5.19 -3.41
N PHE A 190 -13.49 -4.73 -2.31
CA PHE A 190 -13.83 -3.45 -1.69
C PHE A 190 -13.09 -2.26 -2.30
N PHE A 191 -12.22 -2.48 -3.29
CA PHE A 191 -11.40 -1.44 -3.91
C PHE A 191 -11.98 -1.02 -5.27
N ILE A 192 -11.73 0.23 -5.63
CA ILE A 192 -12.02 0.72 -6.97
C ILE A 192 -10.99 0.17 -7.97
N ASN A 193 -9.72 0.10 -7.56
CA ASN A 193 -8.63 -0.35 -8.41
C ASN A 193 -8.30 -1.83 -8.20
N ARG A 194 -8.29 -2.59 -9.30
CA ARG A 194 -7.97 -4.02 -9.30
C ARG A 194 -6.53 -4.35 -8.85
N THR A 195 -5.56 -3.45 -9.10
CA THR A 195 -4.16 -3.66 -8.69
C THR A 195 -4.03 -3.49 -7.17
N VAL A 196 -4.65 -2.47 -6.60
CA VAL A 196 -4.69 -2.25 -5.14
C VAL A 196 -5.30 -3.45 -4.42
N PHE A 197 -6.40 -3.99 -4.96
CA PHE A 197 -7.02 -5.21 -4.45
C PHE A 197 -6.05 -6.40 -4.48
N ALA A 198 -5.38 -6.63 -5.61
CA ALA A 198 -4.41 -7.70 -5.76
C ALA A 198 -3.22 -7.55 -4.79
N VAL A 199 -2.71 -6.33 -4.60
CA VAL A 199 -1.63 -6.03 -3.64
C VAL A 199 -2.10 -6.29 -2.20
N PHE A 200 -3.32 -5.88 -1.83
CA PHE A 200 -3.89 -6.20 -0.51
C PHE A 200 -3.96 -7.73 -0.29
N LEU A 201 -4.43 -8.46 -1.28
CA LEU A 201 -4.50 -9.93 -1.20
C LEU A 201 -3.11 -10.56 -1.13
N LEU A 202 -2.11 -10.01 -1.80
CA LEU A 202 -0.72 -10.46 -1.72
C LEU A 202 -0.19 -10.40 -0.28
N PHE A 203 -0.43 -9.30 0.44
CA PHE A 203 -0.07 -9.21 1.85
C PHE A 203 -0.83 -10.23 2.72
N SER A 204 -2.09 -10.48 2.40
CA SER A 204 -2.89 -11.50 3.07
C SER A 204 -2.38 -12.91 2.78
N LEU A 205 -1.88 -13.17 1.58
CA LEU A 205 -1.21 -14.42 1.20
C LEU A 205 0.09 -14.60 1.99
N ILE A 206 0.95 -13.58 2.05
CA ILE A 206 2.18 -13.60 2.85
C ILE A 206 1.86 -13.91 4.31
N ALA A 207 0.82 -13.29 4.90
CA ALA A 207 0.38 -13.59 6.26
C ALA A 207 -0.03 -15.06 6.44
N SER A 208 -0.75 -15.63 5.47
CA SER A 208 -1.20 -17.02 5.48
C SER A 208 -0.02 -17.99 5.39
N LEU A 209 0.96 -17.72 4.53
CA LEU A 209 2.18 -18.51 4.38
C LEU A 209 3.06 -18.45 5.63
N GLU A 210 3.21 -17.28 6.24
CA GLU A 210 3.94 -17.12 7.50
C GLU A 210 3.26 -17.87 8.65
N LEU A 211 1.92 -17.85 8.71
CA LEU A 211 1.15 -18.66 9.66
C LEU A 211 1.42 -20.15 9.49
N LEU A 212 1.31 -20.67 8.27
CA LEU A 212 1.57 -22.08 7.97
C LEU A 212 3.00 -22.46 8.41
N LYS A 213 4.00 -21.67 8.04
CA LYS A 213 5.38 -21.88 8.44
C LYS A 213 5.56 -21.91 9.97
N ASN A 214 4.94 -20.95 10.66
CA ASN A 214 5.01 -20.89 12.13
C ASN A 214 4.34 -22.08 12.82
N ILE A 215 3.26 -22.62 12.26
CA ILE A 215 2.57 -23.80 12.81
C ILE A 215 3.40 -25.07 12.58
N GLU A 216 4.05 -25.18 11.44
CA GLU A 216 4.86 -26.38 11.11
C GLU A 216 6.18 -26.43 11.88
N THR A 217 6.80 -25.28 12.13
CA THR A 217 8.06 -25.18 12.90
C THR A 217 7.87 -25.29 14.40
N GLN A 218 6.67 -25.00 14.92
CA GLN A 218 6.35 -25.17 16.34
C GLN A 218 5.89 -26.61 16.58
N GLN A 219 6.72 -27.40 17.25
CA GLN A 219 6.33 -28.70 17.84
C GLN A 219 5.30 -28.46 18.97
N PHE A 220 4.04 -28.15 18.60
CA PHE A 220 3.01 -27.94 19.60
C PHE A 220 2.42 -29.25 20.12
N SER A 221 2.27 -29.31 21.42
CA SER A 221 1.91 -30.47 22.23
C SER A 221 0.49 -31.05 22.03
N LYS A 222 -0.34 -30.48 21.15
CA LYS A 222 -1.68 -31.01 20.84
C LYS A 222 -1.87 -31.21 19.33
N LYS A 223 -1.51 -32.41 18.84
CA LYS A 223 -1.53 -32.78 17.41
C LYS A 223 -2.90 -32.63 16.71
N LYS A 224 -4.04 -32.82 17.39
CA LYS A 224 -5.38 -32.78 16.77
C LYS A 224 -5.84 -31.36 16.41
N ASP A 225 -5.69 -30.39 17.30
CA ASP A 225 -6.18 -29.01 17.07
C ASP A 225 -5.40 -28.31 15.95
N ASN A 226 -4.13 -28.68 15.78
CA ASN A 226 -3.29 -28.11 14.74
C ASN A 226 -3.62 -28.65 13.33
N PHE A 227 -4.20 -29.84 13.21
CA PHE A 227 -4.53 -30.43 11.90
C PHE A 227 -5.64 -29.62 11.21
N PHE A 228 -6.77 -29.42 11.86
CA PHE A 228 -7.88 -28.64 11.30
C PHE A 228 -7.49 -27.19 11.02
N PHE A 229 -6.73 -26.58 11.92
CA PHE A 229 -6.26 -25.22 11.73
C PHE A 229 -5.36 -25.09 10.48
N LYS A 230 -4.49 -26.07 10.22
CA LYS A 230 -3.69 -26.11 8.96
C LYS A 230 -4.58 -26.20 7.73
N ILE A 231 -5.65 -27.00 7.76
CA ILE A 231 -6.60 -27.12 6.65
C ILE A 231 -7.25 -25.77 6.37
N TYR A 232 -7.75 -25.08 7.39
CA TYR A 232 -8.36 -23.76 7.20
C TYR A 232 -7.40 -22.74 6.61
N VAL A 233 -6.16 -22.66 7.10
CA VAL A 233 -5.18 -21.71 6.55
C VAL A 233 -4.79 -22.06 5.10
N ARG A 234 -4.73 -23.36 4.75
CA ARG A 234 -4.52 -23.79 3.35
C ARG A 234 -5.66 -23.36 2.44
N LEU A 235 -6.90 -23.51 2.93
CA LEU A 235 -8.08 -23.05 2.21
C LEU A 235 -8.05 -21.53 2.01
N PHE A 236 -7.63 -20.75 3.02
CA PHE A 236 -7.44 -19.31 2.86
C PHE A 236 -6.42 -18.99 1.76
N VAL A 237 -5.29 -19.69 1.72
CA VAL A 237 -4.27 -19.51 0.67
C VAL A 237 -4.89 -19.73 -0.71
N ILE A 238 -5.63 -20.83 -0.93
CA ILE A 238 -6.23 -21.14 -2.24
C ILE A 238 -7.21 -20.04 -2.68
N PHE A 239 -8.12 -19.61 -1.81
CA PHE A 239 -9.09 -18.59 -2.17
C PHE A 239 -8.44 -17.22 -2.39
N ILE A 240 -7.40 -16.88 -1.63
CA ILE A 240 -6.65 -15.62 -1.81
C ILE A 240 -5.94 -15.62 -3.16
N THR A 241 -5.31 -16.73 -3.57
CA THR A 241 -4.65 -16.83 -4.88
C THR A 241 -5.66 -16.74 -6.03
N ILE A 242 -6.81 -17.41 -5.92
CA ILE A 242 -7.91 -17.26 -6.89
C ILE A 242 -8.34 -15.80 -7.02
N GLY A 243 -8.48 -15.08 -5.90
CA GLY A 243 -8.84 -13.65 -5.92
C GLY A 243 -7.79 -12.78 -6.62
N ILE A 244 -6.49 -13.03 -6.40
CA ILE A 244 -5.42 -12.31 -7.09
C ILE A 244 -5.50 -12.55 -8.59
N ILE A 245 -5.67 -13.80 -9.02
CA ILE A 245 -5.79 -14.17 -10.44
C ILE A 245 -7.03 -13.50 -11.05
N ALA A 246 -8.18 -13.61 -10.39
CA ALA A 246 -9.44 -13.02 -10.86
C ALA A 246 -9.43 -11.47 -10.90
N SER A 247 -8.46 -10.82 -10.26
CA SER A 247 -8.24 -9.38 -10.40
C SER A 247 -7.77 -8.96 -11.79
N PHE A 248 -7.19 -9.88 -12.57
CA PHE A 248 -6.54 -9.61 -13.85
C PHE A 248 -5.51 -8.47 -13.80
N SER A 249 -4.96 -8.20 -12.64
CA SER A 249 -3.88 -7.23 -12.49
C SER A 249 -2.55 -7.82 -12.94
N ARG A 250 -1.91 -7.24 -13.96
CA ARG A 250 -0.60 -7.67 -14.45
C ARG A 250 0.43 -7.66 -13.32
N ILE A 251 0.47 -6.55 -12.55
CA ILE A 251 1.39 -6.37 -11.43
C ILE A 251 1.05 -7.32 -10.28
N GLY A 252 -0.24 -7.47 -9.94
CA GLY A 252 -0.68 -8.38 -8.89
C GLY A 252 -0.29 -9.83 -9.18
N ASN A 253 -0.52 -10.32 -10.40
CA ASN A 253 -0.14 -11.68 -10.81
C ASN A 253 1.38 -11.86 -10.88
N PHE A 254 2.12 -10.85 -11.35
CA PHE A 254 3.58 -10.88 -11.35
C PHE A 254 4.16 -10.96 -9.92
N LEU A 255 3.62 -10.18 -9.00
CA LEU A 255 4.01 -10.22 -7.59
C LEU A 255 3.62 -11.54 -6.92
N LEU A 256 2.50 -12.16 -7.31
CA LEU A 256 2.11 -13.49 -6.87
C LEU A 256 3.18 -14.52 -7.25
N LEU A 257 3.57 -14.55 -8.52
CA LEU A 257 4.62 -15.46 -9.00
C LEU A 257 5.95 -15.26 -8.26
N ILE A 258 6.39 -14.01 -8.09
CA ILE A 258 7.60 -13.70 -7.33
C ILE A 258 7.48 -14.20 -5.89
N THR A 259 6.34 -13.99 -5.25
CA THR A 259 6.12 -14.40 -3.86
C THR A 259 6.21 -15.92 -3.71
N ILE A 260 5.53 -16.67 -4.57
CA ILE A 260 5.53 -18.13 -4.56
C ILE A 260 6.95 -18.65 -4.83
N PHE A 261 7.64 -18.13 -5.84
CA PHE A 261 9.01 -18.50 -6.19
C PHE A 261 9.99 -18.21 -5.05
N PHE A 262 9.85 -17.07 -4.39
CA PHE A 262 10.67 -16.68 -3.25
C PHE A 262 10.50 -17.63 -2.06
N TYR A 263 9.26 -17.96 -1.70
CA TYR A 263 9.00 -18.95 -0.63
C TYR A 263 9.51 -20.34 -1.00
N PHE A 264 9.40 -20.73 -2.25
CA PHE A 264 9.93 -22.01 -2.76
C PHE A 264 11.46 -22.08 -2.63
N ILE A 265 12.18 -21.08 -3.09
CA ILE A 265 13.64 -20.97 -2.96
C ILE A 265 14.05 -20.95 -1.49
N ASN A 266 13.35 -20.16 -0.66
CA ASN A 266 13.66 -20.11 0.77
C ASN A 266 13.55 -21.48 1.44
N GLU A 267 12.54 -22.26 1.10
CA GLU A 267 12.35 -23.60 1.67
C GLU A 267 13.37 -24.61 1.15
N LEU A 268 13.82 -24.48 -0.10
CA LEU A 268 14.81 -25.38 -0.68
C LEU A 268 16.22 -25.14 -0.11
N PHE A 269 16.64 -23.87 -0.05
CA PHE A 269 18.06 -23.52 0.15
C PHE A 269 18.35 -22.92 1.54
N PHE A 270 17.45 -22.08 2.07
CA PHE A 270 17.74 -21.26 3.25
C PHE A 270 17.04 -21.72 4.53
N SER A 271 15.99 -22.54 4.44
CA SER A 271 15.27 -23.00 5.64
C SER A 271 16.07 -24.00 6.45
N LYS A 272 16.28 -23.71 7.74
CA LYS A 272 16.93 -24.64 8.69
C LYS A 272 16.04 -25.85 9.00
N ASN A 273 14.73 -25.67 9.03
CA ASN A 273 13.74 -26.71 9.31
C ASN A 273 12.90 -26.92 8.05
N LYS A 274 13.41 -27.74 7.11
CA LYS A 274 12.75 -28.05 5.84
C LYS A 274 11.46 -28.84 6.11
N SER A 275 10.32 -28.29 5.70
CA SER A 275 9.02 -28.96 5.80
C SER A 275 8.57 -29.45 4.42
N LYS A 276 8.55 -30.79 4.24
CA LYS A 276 8.02 -31.40 3.01
C LYS A 276 6.56 -30.98 2.77
N SER A 277 5.77 -30.87 3.84
CA SER A 277 4.36 -30.45 3.78
C SER A 277 4.21 -29.01 3.25
N PHE A 278 5.01 -28.09 3.74
CA PHE A 278 4.98 -26.68 3.28
C PHE A 278 5.39 -26.55 1.81
N ARG A 279 6.45 -27.25 1.40
CA ARG A 279 6.90 -27.30 0.00
C ARG A 279 5.83 -27.85 -0.94
N ASN A 280 5.13 -28.92 -0.54
CA ASN A 280 4.04 -29.49 -1.32
C ASN A 280 2.86 -28.53 -1.48
N ILE A 281 2.59 -27.70 -0.46
CA ILE A 281 1.56 -26.65 -0.55
C ILE A 281 1.96 -25.59 -1.60
N ILE A 282 3.22 -25.16 -1.60
CA ILE A 282 3.70 -24.19 -2.57
C ILE A 282 3.59 -24.76 -4.00
N LEU A 283 4.00 -26.02 -4.20
CA LEU A 283 3.85 -26.70 -5.49
C LEU A 283 2.39 -26.83 -5.92
N LEU A 284 1.50 -27.13 -4.97
CA LEU A 284 0.05 -27.21 -5.22
C LEU A 284 -0.52 -25.84 -5.61
N ILE A 285 -0.09 -24.76 -4.99
CA ILE A 285 -0.49 -23.41 -5.38
C ILE A 285 -0.04 -23.12 -6.80
N ILE A 286 1.23 -23.38 -7.15
CA ILE A 286 1.75 -23.18 -8.50
C ILE A 286 0.92 -23.97 -9.52
N PHE A 287 0.61 -25.23 -9.21
CA PHE A 287 -0.19 -26.08 -10.08
C PHE A 287 -1.59 -25.51 -10.32
N PHE A 288 -2.29 -25.12 -9.24
CA PHE A 288 -3.62 -24.51 -9.36
C PHE A 288 -3.58 -23.16 -10.09
N ASP A 289 -2.57 -22.32 -9.83
CA ASP A 289 -2.43 -21.05 -10.53
C ASP A 289 -2.25 -21.25 -12.04
N ILE A 290 -1.37 -22.18 -12.45
CA ILE A 290 -1.18 -22.51 -13.87
C ILE A 290 -2.46 -23.12 -14.46
N PHE A 291 -3.14 -24.01 -13.73
CA PHE A 291 -4.38 -24.64 -14.18
C PHE A 291 -5.50 -23.63 -14.38
N ILE A 292 -5.72 -22.73 -13.41
CA ILE A 292 -6.74 -21.68 -13.51
C ILE A 292 -6.41 -20.70 -14.63
N MET A 293 -5.15 -20.28 -14.74
CA MET A 293 -4.70 -19.40 -15.81
C MET A 293 -4.88 -20.03 -17.20
N GLY A 294 -4.54 -21.31 -17.35
CA GLY A 294 -4.66 -22.01 -18.65
C GLY A 294 -6.10 -22.39 -19.02
N PHE A 295 -6.88 -22.87 -18.06
CA PHE A 295 -8.19 -23.46 -18.32
C PHE A 295 -9.33 -22.42 -18.36
N TYR A 296 -9.28 -21.43 -17.43
CA TYR A 296 -10.36 -20.47 -17.30
C TYR A 296 -10.17 -19.22 -18.19
N PHE A 297 -8.92 -18.79 -18.38
CA PHE A 297 -8.64 -17.55 -19.11
C PHE A 297 -8.20 -17.78 -20.56
N GLY A 298 -7.83 -19.00 -20.93
CA GLY A 298 -7.28 -19.30 -22.26
C GLY A 298 -5.91 -18.62 -22.48
N ALA A 299 -5.01 -19.29 -23.14
CA ALA A 299 -3.68 -18.75 -23.43
C ALA A 299 -3.75 -17.45 -24.29
N ASN A 300 -4.77 -17.31 -25.13
CA ASN A 300 -4.91 -16.20 -26.07
C ASN A 300 -5.17 -14.86 -25.34
N GLU A 301 -6.08 -14.80 -24.36
CA GLU A 301 -6.33 -13.54 -23.62
C GLU A 301 -5.11 -13.05 -22.82
N LEU A 302 -4.26 -13.95 -22.34
CA LEU A 302 -3.01 -13.59 -21.70
C LEU A 302 -1.99 -13.06 -22.71
N ILE A 303 -1.85 -13.73 -23.85
CA ILE A 303 -0.95 -13.31 -24.94
C ILE A 303 -1.38 -11.94 -25.47
N ASP A 304 -2.67 -11.71 -25.70
CA ASP A 304 -3.21 -10.43 -26.15
C ASP A 304 -2.94 -9.29 -25.14
N ARG A 305 -3.00 -9.58 -23.85
CA ARG A 305 -2.68 -8.59 -22.81
C ARG A 305 -1.19 -8.28 -22.71
N PHE A 306 -0.31 -9.26 -23.02
CA PHE A 306 1.13 -9.01 -23.12
C PHE A 306 1.51 -8.29 -24.44
N SER A 307 0.79 -8.55 -25.53
CA SER A 307 1.00 -7.83 -26.80
C SER A 307 0.63 -6.35 -26.68
N LEU A 308 -0.43 -6.03 -25.93
CA LEU A 308 -0.81 -4.64 -25.60
C LEU A 308 0.28 -3.87 -24.86
N LEU A 309 1.17 -4.55 -24.09
CA LEU A 309 2.33 -3.90 -23.50
C LEU A 309 3.30 -3.36 -24.56
N LYS A 310 3.54 -4.16 -25.62
CA LYS A 310 4.41 -3.74 -26.73
C LYS A 310 3.82 -2.52 -27.45
N GLU A 311 2.52 -2.49 -27.63
CA GLU A 311 1.84 -1.34 -28.22
C GLU A 311 1.83 -0.11 -27.29
N GLU A 312 1.60 -0.26 -25.98
CA GLU A 312 1.71 0.82 -25.00
C GLU A 312 3.11 1.44 -24.99
N PHE A 313 4.16 0.64 -25.11
CA PHE A 313 5.55 1.15 -25.22
C PHE A 313 5.85 1.79 -26.57
N SER A 314 5.28 1.32 -27.66
CA SER A 314 5.45 1.93 -29.00
C SER A 314 4.71 3.26 -29.15
N GLN A 315 3.62 3.47 -28.41
CA GLN A 315 2.82 4.69 -28.42
C GLN A 315 3.40 5.86 -27.62
N ILE A 316 4.56 5.70 -26.98
CA ILE A 316 5.27 6.79 -26.25
C ILE A 316 5.59 7.98 -27.17
N THR A 317 5.68 7.72 -28.47
CA THR A 317 5.99 8.75 -29.49
C THR A 317 4.79 9.22 -30.30
N ALA A 318 3.65 8.55 -30.23
CA ALA A 318 2.47 8.89 -31.00
C ALA A 318 1.55 9.88 -30.24
N ILE A 319 1.20 10.97 -30.88
CA ILE A 319 0.20 11.94 -30.40
C ILE A 319 -1.18 11.32 -30.68
N ASN A 320 -1.66 10.47 -29.79
CA ASN A 320 -3.00 9.87 -29.90
C ASN A 320 -3.93 10.46 -28.84
N THR A 321 -5.19 10.57 -29.17
CA THR A 321 -6.28 11.10 -28.34
C THR A 321 -6.54 10.33 -27.05
N ASN A 322 -6.01 9.12 -26.90
CA ASN A 322 -6.07 8.31 -25.68
C ASN A 322 -4.73 8.34 -24.95
N LEU A 323 -4.70 9.01 -23.79
CA LEU A 323 -3.51 9.07 -22.93
C LEU A 323 -3.10 7.67 -22.47
N SER A 324 -1.95 7.20 -22.94
CA SER A 324 -1.36 5.94 -22.46
C SER A 324 -0.70 6.14 -21.08
N ARG A 325 -0.59 5.07 -20.30
CA ARG A 325 0.12 5.10 -19.00
C ARG A 325 1.56 5.59 -19.15
N ALA A 326 2.21 5.24 -20.26
CA ALA A 326 3.57 5.66 -20.56
C ALA A 326 3.69 7.18 -20.78
N GLN A 327 2.69 7.81 -21.37
CA GLN A 327 2.63 9.28 -21.54
C GLN A 327 2.42 9.97 -20.19
N ILE A 328 1.53 9.43 -19.32
CA ILE A 328 1.31 9.96 -17.98
C ILE A 328 2.58 9.83 -17.14
N PHE A 329 3.28 8.70 -17.21
CA PHE A 329 4.56 8.49 -16.54
C PHE A 329 5.63 9.49 -17.03
N LYS A 330 5.78 9.66 -18.34
CA LYS A 330 6.70 10.64 -18.93
C LYS A 330 6.37 12.06 -18.50
N PHE A 331 5.08 12.41 -18.43
CA PHE A 331 4.64 13.69 -17.89
C PHE A 331 5.10 13.85 -16.43
N GLY A 332 4.84 12.86 -15.56
CA GLY A 332 5.28 12.88 -14.17
C GLY A 332 6.79 13.07 -14.02
N LEU A 333 7.60 12.39 -14.84
CA LEU A 333 9.05 12.58 -14.86
C LEU A 333 9.46 14.01 -15.27
N ASN A 334 8.82 14.58 -16.27
CA ASN A 334 9.12 15.95 -16.70
C ASN A 334 8.76 16.95 -15.58
N GLN A 335 7.64 16.75 -14.91
CA GLN A 335 7.22 17.62 -13.82
C GLN A 335 8.12 17.50 -12.58
N PHE A 336 8.75 16.35 -12.34
CA PHE A 336 9.77 16.22 -11.30
C PHE A 336 10.93 17.22 -11.52
N TYR A 337 11.40 17.42 -12.73
CA TYR A 337 12.45 18.40 -13.02
C TYR A 337 11.98 19.84 -12.74
N ASN A 338 10.73 20.16 -13.05
CA ASN A 338 10.15 21.48 -12.83
C ASN A 338 9.98 21.83 -11.34
N PHE A 339 9.73 20.81 -10.50
CA PHE A 339 9.49 20.95 -9.06
C PHE A 339 10.56 20.23 -8.22
N PHE A 340 11.80 20.19 -8.68
CA PHE A 340 12.86 19.32 -8.19
C PHE A 340 13.14 19.40 -6.68
N LEU A 341 13.30 20.61 -6.10
CA LEU A 341 13.74 20.77 -4.71
C LEU A 341 12.61 20.61 -3.70
N PHE A 342 11.51 21.34 -3.88
CA PHE A 342 10.44 21.47 -2.90
C PHE A 342 9.17 20.67 -3.26
N GLY A 343 9.07 20.16 -4.48
CA GLY A 343 7.89 19.46 -4.95
C GLY A 343 6.69 20.39 -5.23
N TYR A 344 5.64 19.79 -5.81
CA TYR A 344 4.37 20.48 -6.07
C TYR A 344 3.30 20.23 -4.97
N GLY A 345 3.67 19.55 -3.89
CA GLY A 345 2.82 19.26 -2.74
C GLY A 345 2.09 17.92 -2.79
N PRO A 346 1.92 17.25 -1.64
CA PRO A 346 1.30 15.93 -1.55
C PRO A 346 -0.16 15.95 -2.02
N GLY A 347 -0.57 14.93 -2.80
CA GLY A 347 -1.91 14.80 -3.35
C GLY A 347 -2.27 15.83 -4.42
N SER A 348 -1.27 16.48 -5.03
CA SER A 348 -1.48 17.55 -6.02
C SER A 348 -1.27 17.11 -7.46
N PHE A 349 -0.95 15.84 -7.74
CA PHE A 349 -0.69 15.35 -9.09
C PHE A 349 -1.87 15.57 -10.04
N GLU A 350 -3.09 15.28 -9.58
CA GLU A 350 -4.32 15.50 -10.35
C GLU A 350 -4.47 16.95 -10.79
N THR A 351 -4.28 17.90 -9.88
CA THR A 351 -4.36 19.34 -10.15
C THR A 351 -3.26 19.76 -11.15
N LEU A 352 -2.04 19.27 -10.95
CA LEU A 352 -0.93 19.51 -11.87
C LEU A 352 -1.22 19.00 -13.28
N PHE A 353 -1.80 17.80 -13.37
CA PHE A 353 -2.19 17.21 -14.66
C PHE A 353 -3.25 18.05 -15.35
N GLN A 354 -4.28 18.50 -14.65
CA GLN A 354 -5.36 19.33 -15.20
C GLN A 354 -4.85 20.70 -15.71
N ILE A 355 -3.89 21.31 -15.02
CA ILE A 355 -3.30 22.59 -15.44
C ILE A 355 -2.55 22.45 -16.77
N ASN A 356 -1.82 21.35 -16.96
CA ASN A 356 -0.92 21.19 -18.11
C ASN A 356 -1.55 20.51 -19.33
N PHE A 357 -2.59 19.68 -19.10
CA PHE A 357 -3.31 18.95 -20.17
C PHE A 357 -4.67 19.57 -20.45
N LYS A 358 -4.69 20.82 -20.95
CA LYS A 358 -5.93 21.55 -21.26
C LYS A 358 -6.73 20.97 -22.43
N ASP A 359 -6.04 20.32 -23.38
CA ASP A 359 -6.64 19.81 -24.63
C ASP A 359 -6.94 18.30 -24.59
N SER A 360 -6.87 17.66 -23.45
CA SER A 360 -7.04 16.19 -23.34
C SER A 360 -8.49 15.72 -23.48
N GLY A 361 -9.42 16.60 -23.78
CA GLY A 361 -10.84 16.25 -23.88
C GLY A 361 -11.37 15.66 -22.56
N ASN A 362 -11.83 14.40 -22.61
CA ASN A 362 -12.27 13.65 -21.42
C ASN A 362 -11.13 12.84 -20.74
N ALA A 363 -9.88 13.03 -21.13
CA ALA A 363 -8.78 12.29 -20.56
C ALA A 363 -8.39 12.85 -19.18
N TYR A 364 -8.41 11.99 -18.17
CA TYR A 364 -8.22 12.33 -16.78
C TYR A 364 -7.26 11.36 -16.10
N ALA A 365 -6.27 11.88 -15.39
CA ALA A 365 -5.32 11.09 -14.63
C ALA A 365 -5.22 11.57 -13.19
N ASN A 366 -5.64 10.76 -12.24
CA ASN A 366 -5.55 11.05 -10.81
C ASN A 366 -4.14 10.78 -10.27
N HIS A 367 -3.39 9.86 -10.90
CA HIS A 367 -2.09 9.39 -10.46
C HIS A 367 -1.15 9.19 -11.66
N ALA A 368 0.17 9.31 -11.40
CA ALA A 368 1.22 9.11 -12.39
C ALA A 368 1.41 7.65 -12.84
N HIS A 369 0.66 6.69 -12.30
CA HIS A 369 0.86 5.25 -12.47
C HIS A 369 2.26 4.73 -12.09
N SER A 370 2.98 5.51 -11.29
CA SER A 370 4.26 5.17 -10.68
C SER A 370 4.41 5.99 -9.41
N ASP A 371 4.36 5.32 -8.26
CA ASP A 371 4.48 5.97 -6.95
C ASP A 371 5.81 6.71 -6.80
N ILE A 372 6.90 6.19 -7.39
CA ILE A 372 8.22 6.83 -7.27
C ILE A 372 8.23 8.21 -7.94
N THR A 373 7.66 8.33 -9.15
CA THR A 373 7.63 9.61 -9.86
C THR A 373 6.70 10.61 -9.19
N GLU A 374 5.57 10.13 -8.67
CA GLU A 374 4.58 10.95 -8.00
C GLU A 374 5.12 11.46 -6.65
N PHE A 375 5.65 10.59 -5.78
CA PHE A 375 6.23 11.01 -4.50
C PHE A 375 7.45 11.94 -4.66
N PHE A 376 8.34 11.67 -5.63
CA PHE A 376 9.44 12.59 -5.89
C PHE A 376 8.95 13.96 -6.39
N GLY A 377 7.92 13.98 -7.21
CA GLY A 377 7.31 15.22 -7.66
C GLY A 377 6.58 15.98 -6.55
N GLU A 378 5.84 15.27 -5.69
CA GLU A 378 5.08 15.85 -4.58
C GLU A 378 5.96 16.41 -3.47
N PHE A 379 6.99 15.63 -3.06
CA PHE A 379 7.82 16.00 -1.91
C PHE A 379 9.11 16.71 -2.32
N GLY A 380 9.49 16.63 -3.59
CA GLY A 380 10.79 17.09 -4.06
C GLY A 380 11.96 16.32 -3.44
N LEU A 381 13.16 16.73 -3.75
CA LEU A 381 14.37 16.08 -3.24
C LEU A 381 14.48 16.19 -1.71
N ILE A 382 14.14 17.36 -1.13
CA ILE A 382 14.23 17.60 0.31
C ILE A 382 13.28 16.69 1.08
N GLY A 383 12.00 16.66 0.73
CA GLY A 383 11.02 15.81 1.41
C GLY A 383 11.33 14.32 1.27
N MET A 384 11.73 13.88 0.06
CA MET A 384 12.10 12.48 -0.17
C MET A 384 13.34 12.05 0.62
N THR A 385 14.37 12.87 0.72
CA THR A 385 15.57 12.54 1.51
C THR A 385 15.24 12.41 3.00
N LEU A 386 14.39 13.27 3.56
CA LEU A 386 13.93 13.19 4.94
C LEU A 386 13.11 11.90 5.19
N LEU A 387 12.16 11.59 4.30
CA LEU A 387 11.31 10.41 4.42
C LEU A 387 12.14 9.12 4.31
N ILE A 388 12.97 9.00 3.28
CA ILE A 388 13.82 7.82 3.06
C ILE A 388 14.79 7.64 4.22
N SER A 389 15.43 8.71 4.71
CA SER A 389 16.35 8.65 5.86
C SER A 389 15.66 8.16 7.12
N SER A 390 14.41 8.59 7.36
CA SER A 390 13.61 8.11 8.49
C SER A 390 13.29 6.62 8.35
N ILE A 391 12.77 6.18 7.21
CA ILE A 391 12.37 4.79 6.95
C ILE A 391 13.58 3.85 7.06
N LEU A 392 14.69 4.18 6.38
CA LEU A 392 15.90 3.35 6.41
C LEU A 392 16.46 3.20 7.83
N LYS A 393 16.56 4.29 8.60
CA LYS A 393 17.07 4.21 9.99
C LYS A 393 16.10 3.46 10.91
N LEU A 394 14.79 3.62 10.74
CA LEU A 394 13.79 2.99 11.60
C LEU A 394 13.73 1.47 11.40
N PHE A 395 13.89 1.02 10.15
CA PHE A 395 13.72 -0.39 9.77
C PHE A 395 15.00 -1.09 9.36
N TYR A 396 16.17 -0.43 9.44
CA TYR A 396 17.47 -0.96 9.00
C TYR A 396 17.74 -2.39 9.47
N ASN A 397 17.68 -2.62 10.77
CA ASN A 397 17.95 -3.94 11.35
C ASN A 397 16.97 -5.02 10.87
N LYS A 398 15.73 -4.65 10.54
CA LYS A 398 14.74 -5.61 10.06
C LYS A 398 14.91 -5.88 8.57
N ILE A 399 15.18 -4.85 7.80
CA ILE A 399 15.37 -4.93 6.36
C ILE A 399 16.50 -5.92 6.04
N PHE A 400 17.64 -5.81 6.72
CA PHE A 400 18.86 -6.56 6.36
C PHE A 400 19.03 -7.90 7.09
N TYR A 401 18.27 -8.21 8.13
CA TYR A 401 18.46 -9.45 8.90
C TYR A 401 17.40 -10.54 8.67
N ASN A 402 16.31 -10.26 7.98
CA ASN A 402 15.25 -11.24 7.74
C ASN A 402 15.05 -11.50 6.24
N PHE A 403 15.19 -12.77 5.83
CA PHE A 403 15.00 -13.19 4.45
C PHE A 403 13.61 -12.78 3.90
N ASN A 404 12.54 -12.90 4.68
CA ASN A 404 11.20 -12.51 4.25
C ASN A 404 11.05 -11.01 3.96
N ASN A 405 11.90 -10.19 4.57
CA ASN A 405 11.87 -8.75 4.32
C ASN A 405 12.47 -8.39 2.95
N TYR A 406 13.37 -9.21 2.41
CA TYR A 406 13.85 -9.03 1.03
C TYR A 406 12.71 -9.19 0.02
N LEU A 407 11.80 -10.17 0.22
CA LEU A 407 10.60 -10.28 -0.59
C LEU A 407 9.76 -9.00 -0.56
N LEU A 408 9.52 -8.48 0.64
CA LEU A 408 8.73 -7.26 0.82
C LEU A 408 9.38 -6.03 0.16
N ILE A 409 10.72 -5.93 0.20
CA ILE A 409 11.46 -4.87 -0.49
C ILE A 409 11.33 -5.01 -2.01
N VAL A 410 11.47 -6.22 -2.53
CA VAL A 410 11.28 -6.47 -3.96
C VAL A 410 9.85 -6.10 -4.39
N CYS A 411 8.84 -6.51 -3.62
CA CYS A 411 7.45 -6.12 -3.86
C CYS A 411 7.27 -4.59 -3.80
N LEU A 412 7.87 -3.93 -2.81
CA LEU A 412 7.82 -2.48 -2.67
C LEU A 412 8.42 -1.77 -3.88
N ILE A 413 9.61 -2.19 -4.34
CA ILE A 413 10.28 -1.60 -5.50
C ILE A 413 9.43 -1.75 -6.76
N ILE A 414 8.86 -2.94 -6.98
CA ILE A 414 8.01 -3.20 -8.15
C ILE A 414 6.76 -2.31 -8.11
N ILE A 415 6.11 -2.20 -6.96
CA ILE A 415 4.92 -1.34 -6.80
C ILE A 415 5.30 0.12 -7.03
N LEU A 416 6.38 0.61 -6.42
CA LEU A 416 6.86 1.99 -6.58
C LEU A 416 7.10 2.38 -8.05
N ILE A 417 7.62 1.45 -8.86
CA ILE A 417 7.96 1.74 -10.26
C ILE A 417 6.74 1.65 -11.17
N PHE A 418 5.87 0.65 -10.98
CA PHE A 418 4.86 0.26 -11.97
C PHE A 418 3.42 0.53 -11.56
N ASP A 419 3.15 1.00 -10.34
CA ASP A 419 1.79 1.25 -9.85
C ASP A 419 1.73 2.45 -8.89
N PHE A 420 0.51 2.82 -8.47
CA PHE A 420 0.24 3.88 -7.48
C PHE A 420 -0.42 3.35 -6.21
N SER A 421 -0.29 2.05 -5.93
CA SER A 421 -0.95 1.41 -4.79
C SER A 421 -0.50 1.97 -3.43
N LEU A 422 0.71 2.55 -3.34
CA LEU A 422 1.20 3.18 -2.11
C LEU A 422 0.54 4.53 -1.78
N HIS A 423 -0.23 5.12 -2.67
CA HIS A 423 -1.08 6.27 -2.33
C HIS A 423 -2.32 5.87 -1.54
N ILE A 424 -2.65 4.57 -1.50
CA ILE A 424 -3.81 4.07 -0.75
C ILE A 424 -3.42 3.78 0.71
N PRO A 425 -4.08 4.40 1.71
CA PRO A 425 -3.68 4.32 3.12
C PRO A 425 -3.52 2.91 3.66
N ILE A 426 -4.43 1.98 3.33
CA ILE A 426 -4.35 0.59 3.83
C ILE A 426 -3.10 -0.14 3.32
N ILE A 427 -2.63 0.14 2.11
CA ILE A 427 -1.41 -0.47 1.57
C ILE A 427 -0.18 0.08 2.31
N GLN A 428 -0.14 1.39 2.57
CA GLN A 428 0.89 2.00 3.42
C GLN A 428 0.87 1.37 4.83
N PHE A 429 -0.31 1.18 5.42
CA PHE A 429 -0.45 0.52 6.73
C PHE A 429 0.14 -0.89 6.71
N LEU A 430 -0.13 -1.68 5.68
CA LEU A 430 0.41 -3.03 5.53
C LEU A 430 1.93 -3.03 5.46
N PHE A 431 2.54 -2.18 4.65
CA PHE A 431 4.00 -2.04 4.61
C PHE A 431 4.57 -1.68 5.99
N VAL A 432 3.99 -0.68 6.66
CA VAL A 432 4.42 -0.30 8.02
C VAL A 432 4.30 -1.47 8.99
N ILE A 433 3.22 -2.25 8.94
CA ILE A 433 3.00 -3.39 9.83
C ILE A 433 4.05 -4.49 9.60
N TYR A 434 4.34 -4.82 8.35
CA TYR A 434 5.29 -5.88 8.03
C TYR A 434 6.74 -5.48 8.36
N PHE A 435 7.12 -4.23 8.16
CA PHE A 435 8.43 -3.73 8.55
C PHE A 435 8.53 -3.39 10.04
N SER A 436 7.42 -3.30 10.79
CA SER A 436 7.40 -3.07 12.25
C SER A 436 7.64 -4.33 13.05
#